data_c0482e4e5b2fd89748e2e9e900081e86
#
_entry.id   c0482e4e5b2fd89748e2e9e900081e86
#
_cell.length_a   1.000
_cell.length_b   1.000
_cell.length_c   1.000
_cell.angle_alpha   90.00
_cell.angle_beta   90.00
_cell.angle_gamma   90.00
#
_symmetry.space_group_name_H-M   'P 1'
#
loop_
_entity.id
_entity.type
_entity.pdbx_description
1 polymer ?
#
loop_
_entity_poly.entity_id
_entity_poly.type
_entity_poly.pdbx_seq_one_letter_code
_entity_poly.pdbx_strand_id
1 'polypeptide(L)'
;MKKIAIIGAGVIGSAVAYELAQRGWRTCNIDKLPAAGYGSTSNSCAIVRFSYSTYQGVAMSYEGMHYWTDWENYLGGPEIDESGLIEFRQTGTALIKAPDGHHQKVTPLLEELSIPHEHWDLNRLSERLPILDHGVLGPPSRPEDESFWADSTDDIEGALFTPESGYVSDPQLSSHNLQRAAEAC
;
A
#
# COMPACT_ATOMS: atom_id res chain seq x y z
N MET A 1 30.77 17.74 -0.26
CA MET A 1 29.54 16.92 -0.46
C MET A 1 29.41 15.99 0.74
N LYS A 2 28.26 15.99 1.41
CA LYS A 2 27.98 15.07 2.53
C LYS A 2 27.76 13.67 1.97
N LYS A 3 28.21 12.64 2.72
CA LYS A 3 28.06 11.23 2.33
C LYS A 3 27.24 10.49 3.38
N ILE A 4 26.40 9.56 2.95
CA ILE A 4 25.59 8.72 3.83
C ILE A 4 25.52 7.29 3.30
N ALA A 5 25.62 6.32 4.20
CA ALA A 5 25.32 4.92 3.95
C ALA A 5 23.93 4.60 4.49
N ILE A 6 23.11 3.95 3.67
CA ILE A 6 21.74 3.55 3.98
C ILE A 6 21.72 2.03 4.01
N ILE A 7 21.32 1.45 5.14
CA ILE A 7 21.21 0.00 5.28
C ILE A 7 19.83 -0.45 4.82
N GLY A 8 19.82 -1.18 3.70
CA GLY A 8 18.62 -1.64 3.00
C GLY A 8 18.40 -0.94 1.67
N ALA A 9 17.99 -1.71 0.66
CA ALA A 9 17.61 -1.25 -0.67
C ALA A 9 16.18 -1.66 -1.07
N GLY A 10 15.29 -1.85 -0.09
CA GLY A 10 13.85 -1.93 -0.32
C GLY A 10 13.27 -0.54 -0.59
N VAL A 11 11.95 -0.44 -0.82
CA VAL A 11 11.28 0.82 -1.17
C VAL A 11 11.62 1.96 -0.20
N ILE A 12 11.69 1.71 1.10
CA ILE A 12 12.02 2.74 2.11
C ILE A 12 13.47 3.22 1.93
N GLY A 13 14.43 2.31 1.84
CA GLY A 13 15.85 2.68 1.69
C GLY A 13 16.14 3.36 0.37
N SER A 14 15.50 2.94 -0.71
CA SER A 14 15.62 3.56 -2.03
C SER A 14 15.00 4.96 -2.06
N ALA A 15 13.82 5.15 -1.44
CA ALA A 15 13.20 6.47 -1.31
C ALA A 15 14.07 7.44 -0.48
N VAL A 16 14.62 6.98 0.66
CA VAL A 16 15.54 7.79 1.46
C VAL A 16 16.79 8.19 0.66
N ALA A 17 17.33 7.27 -0.15
CA ALA A 17 18.48 7.57 -1.01
C ALA A 17 18.16 8.65 -2.03
N TYR A 18 17.01 8.53 -2.72
CA TYR A 18 16.57 9.50 -3.71
C TYR A 18 16.33 10.89 -3.09
N GLU A 19 15.57 10.94 -2.01
CA GLU A 19 15.28 12.19 -1.30
C GLU A 19 16.54 12.91 -0.79
N LEU A 20 17.55 12.17 -0.35
CA LEU A 20 18.82 12.75 0.07
C LEU A 20 19.69 13.16 -1.13
N ALA A 21 19.66 12.40 -2.23
CA ALA A 21 20.40 12.74 -3.46
C ALA A 21 19.89 14.06 -4.04
N GLN A 22 18.57 14.28 -4.12
CA GLN A 22 17.98 15.57 -4.50
C GLN A 22 18.44 16.74 -3.62
N ARG A 23 18.81 16.50 -2.37
CA ARG A 23 19.33 17.48 -1.43
C ARG A 23 20.86 17.63 -1.47
N GLY A 24 21.50 17.05 -2.49
CA GLY A 24 22.94 17.15 -2.73
C GLY A 24 23.80 16.25 -1.82
N TRP A 25 23.24 15.18 -1.26
CA TRP A 25 24.01 14.17 -0.54
C TRP A 25 24.46 13.06 -1.50
N ARG A 26 25.66 12.57 -1.31
CA ARG A 26 26.11 11.33 -1.95
C ARG A 26 25.62 10.14 -1.14
N THR A 27 24.69 9.37 -1.69
CA THR A 27 24.08 8.22 -1.04
C THR A 27 24.75 6.90 -1.48
N CYS A 28 24.70 5.89 -0.62
CA CYS A 28 25.10 4.52 -0.92
C CYS A 28 24.18 3.57 -0.16
N ASN A 29 23.37 2.79 -0.87
CA ASN A 29 22.57 1.73 -0.26
C ASN A 29 23.42 0.46 -0.13
N ILE A 30 23.30 -0.20 1.03
CA ILE A 30 23.96 -1.46 1.34
C ILE A 30 22.87 -2.48 1.67
N ASP A 31 22.77 -3.54 0.87
CA ASP A 31 21.81 -4.63 1.11
C ASP A 31 22.52 -5.99 0.99
N LYS A 32 22.00 -6.97 1.70
CA LYS A 32 22.47 -8.36 1.61
C LYS A 32 21.96 -9.10 0.39
N LEU A 33 20.93 -8.57 -0.26
CA LEU A 33 20.27 -9.15 -1.43
C LEU A 33 20.84 -8.56 -2.73
N PRO A 34 20.72 -9.27 -3.86
CA PRO A 34 21.47 -8.95 -5.09
C PRO A 34 20.97 -7.70 -5.83
N ALA A 35 19.75 -7.22 -5.54
CA ALA A 35 19.19 -6.05 -6.21
C ALA A 35 18.22 -5.28 -5.30
N ALA A 36 17.94 -4.02 -5.68
CA ALA A 36 16.94 -3.21 -5.01
C ALA A 36 15.56 -3.89 -5.03
N GLY A 37 14.84 -3.77 -3.92
CA GLY A 37 13.48 -4.30 -3.80
C GLY A 37 13.36 -5.81 -3.56
N TYR A 38 14.42 -6.59 -3.58
CA TYR A 38 14.39 -8.07 -3.50
C TYR A 38 13.95 -8.65 -2.15
N GLY A 39 13.76 -7.82 -1.14
CA GLY A 39 13.30 -8.24 0.19
C GLY A 39 11.78 -8.22 0.34
N SER A 40 11.31 -7.63 1.45
CA SER A 40 9.87 -7.48 1.73
C SER A 40 9.11 -6.73 0.64
N THR A 41 9.80 -5.84 -0.08
CA THR A 41 9.18 -5.03 -1.14
C THR A 41 8.66 -5.91 -2.28
N SER A 42 9.49 -6.82 -2.85
CA SER A 42 9.06 -7.70 -3.93
C SER A 42 8.02 -8.75 -3.50
N ASN A 43 7.94 -9.03 -2.20
CA ASN A 43 6.95 -9.96 -1.63
C ASN A 43 5.66 -9.25 -1.16
N SER A 44 5.52 -7.96 -1.44
CA SER A 44 4.32 -7.18 -1.13
C SER A 44 3.28 -7.32 -2.25
N CYS A 45 2.00 -7.31 -1.89
CA CYS A 45 0.90 -7.11 -2.86
C CYS A 45 0.77 -5.65 -3.31
N ALA A 46 1.65 -4.76 -2.85
CA ALA A 46 1.78 -3.36 -3.25
C ALA A 46 0.50 -2.51 -3.13
N ILE A 47 -0.40 -2.87 -2.23
CA ILE A 47 -1.62 -2.11 -1.97
C ILE A 47 -1.27 -0.78 -1.29
N VAL A 48 -1.76 0.31 -1.87
CA VAL A 48 -1.72 1.66 -1.29
C VAL A 48 -3.11 1.95 -0.74
N ARG A 49 -3.22 1.98 0.59
CA ARG A 49 -4.49 2.13 1.32
C ARG A 49 -4.35 3.13 2.46
N PHE A 50 -5.47 3.65 2.95
CA PHE A 50 -5.52 4.66 4.03
C PHE A 50 -6.14 4.11 5.33
N SER A 51 -6.48 2.82 5.39
CA SER A 51 -7.16 2.19 6.52
C SER A 51 -6.19 1.82 7.64
N TYR A 52 -5.61 2.84 8.29
CA TYR A 52 -4.78 2.70 9.47
C TYR A 52 -5.53 3.17 10.73
N SER A 53 -5.13 2.69 11.90
CA SER A 53 -5.77 2.97 13.18
C SER A 53 -5.23 4.21 13.90
N THR A 54 -4.32 4.96 13.28
CA THR A 54 -3.72 6.17 13.84
C THR A 54 -3.77 7.31 12.83
N TYR A 55 -3.99 8.53 13.32
CA TYR A 55 -3.98 9.75 12.50
C TYR A 55 -2.74 9.84 11.61
N GLN A 56 -1.55 9.65 12.20
CA GLN A 56 -0.28 9.75 11.47
C GLN A 56 -0.17 8.69 10.37
N GLY A 57 -0.64 7.47 10.64
CA GLY A 57 -0.64 6.39 9.65
C GLY A 57 -1.54 6.71 8.46
N VAL A 58 -2.74 7.24 8.71
CA VAL A 58 -3.67 7.67 7.66
C VAL A 58 -3.10 8.86 6.88
N ALA A 59 -2.63 9.91 7.57
CA ALA A 59 -2.11 11.12 6.94
C ALA A 59 -0.89 10.82 6.05
N MET A 60 0.09 10.07 6.57
CA MET A 60 1.30 9.70 5.80
C MET A 60 0.98 8.82 4.60
N SER A 61 0.04 7.88 4.73
CA SER A 61 -0.33 7.01 3.61
C SER A 61 -1.09 7.78 2.53
N TYR A 62 -1.93 8.73 2.91
CA TYR A 62 -2.65 9.58 1.97
C TYR A 62 -1.71 10.56 1.25
N GLU A 63 -0.79 11.19 1.98
CA GLU A 63 0.27 12.02 1.37
C GLU A 63 1.13 11.19 0.41
N GLY A 64 1.52 9.97 0.82
CA GLY A 64 2.29 9.05 -0.01
C GLY A 64 1.63 8.67 -1.32
N MET A 65 0.30 8.62 -1.37
CA MET A 65 -0.46 8.34 -2.60
C MET A 65 -0.18 9.36 -3.71
N HIS A 66 0.01 10.62 -3.36
CA HIS A 66 0.30 11.66 -4.35
C HIS A 66 1.62 11.42 -5.10
N TYR A 67 2.63 10.86 -4.44
CA TYR A 67 3.87 10.46 -5.11
C TYR A 67 3.67 9.29 -6.06
N TRP A 68 2.83 8.31 -5.69
CA TRP A 68 2.52 7.18 -6.55
C TRP A 68 1.72 7.58 -7.79
N THR A 69 0.78 8.51 -7.66
CA THR A 69 -0.06 8.99 -8.78
C THR A 69 0.71 9.87 -9.76
N ASP A 70 1.77 10.54 -9.31
CA ASP A 70 2.62 11.42 -10.13
C ASP A 70 4.06 10.89 -10.22
N TRP A 71 4.21 9.57 -10.30
CA TRP A 71 5.48 8.87 -10.20
C TRP A 71 6.52 9.33 -11.21
N GLU A 72 6.12 9.51 -12.46
CA GLU A 72 7.00 9.96 -13.54
C GLU A 72 7.60 11.35 -13.24
N ASN A 73 6.76 12.31 -12.89
CA ASN A 73 7.25 13.66 -12.57
C ASN A 73 8.05 13.68 -11.26
N TYR A 74 7.62 12.89 -10.26
CA TYR A 74 8.35 12.77 -9.01
C TYR A 74 9.79 12.29 -9.22
N LEU A 75 10.00 11.34 -10.12
CA LEU A 75 11.33 10.79 -10.42
C LEU A 75 12.16 11.65 -11.38
N GLY A 76 11.57 12.61 -12.09
CA GLY A 76 12.25 13.49 -13.03
C GLY A 76 12.12 13.10 -14.49
N GLY A 77 11.18 12.20 -14.82
CA GLY A 77 10.81 11.85 -16.19
C GLY A 77 10.88 10.37 -16.52
N PRO A 78 10.33 9.96 -17.69
CA PRO A 78 10.22 8.55 -18.08
C PRO A 78 11.55 7.89 -18.43
N GLU A 79 12.58 8.70 -18.77
CA GLU A 79 13.91 8.24 -19.19
C GLU A 79 14.78 7.74 -18.02
N ILE A 80 14.27 7.87 -16.79
CA ILE A 80 15.05 7.60 -15.58
C ILE A 80 15.43 6.12 -15.45
N ASP A 81 14.61 5.22 -16.01
CA ASP A 81 14.83 3.78 -15.95
C ASP A 81 14.50 3.12 -17.30
N GLU A 82 15.47 2.45 -17.89
CA GLU A 82 15.32 1.71 -19.15
C GLU A 82 14.30 0.54 -19.04
N SER A 83 14.06 0.05 -17.83
CA SER A 83 13.06 -0.99 -17.55
C SER A 83 11.63 -0.46 -17.55
N GLY A 84 11.46 0.86 -17.73
CA GLY A 84 10.18 1.56 -17.60
C GLY A 84 9.87 1.95 -16.16
N LEU A 85 8.73 2.61 -15.98
CA LEU A 85 8.23 3.06 -14.69
C LEU A 85 7.04 2.22 -14.22
N ILE A 86 6.86 2.16 -12.91
CA ILE A 86 5.64 1.57 -12.35
C ILE A 86 4.41 2.41 -12.70
N GLU A 87 3.27 1.77 -12.69
CA GLU A 87 1.96 2.42 -12.74
C GLU A 87 1.27 2.33 -11.38
N PHE A 88 0.72 3.44 -10.90
CA PHE A 88 -0.27 3.39 -9.84
C PHE A 88 -1.65 3.16 -10.44
N ARG A 89 -2.30 2.06 -10.05
CA ARG A 89 -3.65 1.73 -10.50
C ARG A 89 -4.65 2.07 -9.41
N GLN A 90 -5.35 3.16 -9.61
CA GLN A 90 -6.38 3.65 -8.69
C GLN A 90 -7.67 2.83 -8.87
N THR A 91 -7.77 1.74 -8.12
CA THR A 91 -8.93 0.83 -8.14
C THR A 91 -9.88 1.04 -6.97
N GLY A 92 -9.46 1.84 -6.01
CA GLY A 92 -10.04 1.87 -4.68
C GLY A 92 -9.65 0.65 -3.84
N THR A 93 -9.91 0.72 -2.53
CA THR A 93 -9.82 -0.42 -1.62
C THR A 93 -11.08 -0.50 -0.76
N ALA A 94 -11.57 -1.73 -0.55
CA ALA A 94 -12.70 -2.02 0.30
C ALA A 94 -12.19 -2.65 1.61
N LEU A 95 -12.29 -1.93 2.73
CA LEU A 95 -12.07 -2.46 4.06
C LEU A 95 -13.36 -3.12 4.54
N ILE A 96 -13.35 -4.44 4.64
CA ILE A 96 -14.52 -5.19 5.10
C ILE A 96 -14.89 -4.80 6.53
N LYS A 97 -16.19 -4.58 6.76
CA LYS A 97 -16.74 -4.31 8.08
C LYS A 97 -16.87 -5.62 8.86
N ALA A 98 -15.74 -6.03 9.41
CA ALA A 98 -15.68 -7.24 10.23
C ALA A 98 -16.13 -6.96 11.68
N PRO A 99 -16.50 -8.00 12.46
CA PRO A 99 -16.94 -7.86 13.86
C PRO A 99 -15.94 -7.19 14.80
N ASP A 100 -14.65 -7.14 14.44
CA ASP A 100 -13.60 -6.48 15.22
C ASP A 100 -13.74 -4.95 15.27
N GLY A 101 -14.62 -4.38 14.45
CA GLY A 101 -14.92 -2.96 14.40
C GLY A 101 -13.76 -2.08 13.93
N HIS A 102 -12.78 -2.61 13.22
CA HIS A 102 -11.63 -1.82 12.75
C HIS A 102 -12.06 -0.61 11.91
N HIS A 103 -13.06 -0.76 11.05
CA HIS A 103 -13.62 0.32 10.24
C HIS A 103 -14.14 1.50 11.08
N GLN A 104 -14.67 1.25 12.29
CA GLN A 104 -15.15 2.29 13.20
C GLN A 104 -14.02 3.17 13.75
N LYS A 105 -12.80 2.65 13.83
CA LYS A 105 -11.61 3.41 14.22
C LYS A 105 -11.04 4.21 13.05
N VAL A 106 -11.21 3.71 11.84
CA VAL A 106 -10.68 4.32 10.62
C VAL A 106 -11.56 5.48 10.14
N THR A 107 -12.88 5.31 10.14
CA THR A 107 -13.84 6.30 9.61
C THR A 107 -13.62 7.73 10.15
N PRO A 108 -13.53 7.97 11.48
CA PRO A 108 -13.32 9.32 11.99
C PRO A 108 -11.99 9.95 11.53
N LEU A 109 -10.96 9.14 11.30
CA LEU A 109 -9.66 9.62 10.83
C LEU A 109 -9.71 10.04 9.35
N LEU A 110 -10.47 9.31 8.53
CA LEU A 110 -10.72 9.70 7.14
C LEU A 110 -11.53 11.01 7.08
N GLU A 111 -12.56 11.16 7.92
CA GLU A 111 -13.37 12.36 8.03
C GLU A 111 -12.53 13.58 8.46
N GLU A 112 -11.72 13.43 9.51
CA GLU A 112 -10.83 14.49 10.03
C GLU A 112 -9.85 15.00 8.97
N LEU A 113 -9.32 14.06 8.15
CA LEU A 113 -8.38 14.36 7.07
C LEU A 113 -9.08 14.70 5.74
N SER A 114 -10.41 14.73 5.71
CA SER A 114 -11.20 14.98 4.49
C SER A 114 -10.87 14.03 3.34
N ILE A 115 -10.51 12.77 3.64
CA ILE A 115 -10.22 11.74 2.65
C ILE A 115 -11.54 11.18 2.12
N PRO A 116 -11.76 11.16 0.79
CA PRO A 116 -12.96 10.60 0.19
C PRO A 116 -13.17 9.13 0.56
N HIS A 117 -14.36 8.80 1.06
CA HIS A 117 -14.72 7.43 1.40
C HIS A 117 -16.23 7.21 1.29
N GLU A 118 -16.64 5.96 1.14
CA GLU A 118 -18.03 5.52 1.02
C GLU A 118 -18.30 4.39 2.00
N HIS A 119 -19.48 4.39 2.61
CA HIS A 119 -19.97 3.24 3.35
C HIS A 119 -20.82 2.37 2.43
N TRP A 120 -20.35 1.19 2.12
CA TRP A 120 -21.10 0.20 1.37
C TRP A 120 -21.81 -0.75 2.37
N ASP A 121 -23.06 -1.00 2.09
CA ASP A 121 -23.79 -2.13 2.68
C ASP A 121 -23.46 -3.43 1.93
N LEU A 122 -24.02 -4.54 2.39
CA LEU A 122 -23.78 -5.84 1.79
C LEU A 122 -24.27 -5.92 0.34
N ASN A 123 -25.41 -5.27 0.00
CA ASN A 123 -25.91 -5.27 -1.35
C ASN A 123 -24.94 -4.56 -2.30
N ARG A 124 -24.47 -3.37 -1.92
CA ARG A 124 -23.51 -2.61 -2.71
C ARG A 124 -22.19 -3.35 -2.86
N LEU A 125 -21.73 -4.02 -1.80
CA LEU A 125 -20.52 -4.83 -1.83
C LEU A 125 -20.66 -6.01 -2.80
N SER A 126 -21.80 -6.72 -2.76
CA SER A 126 -22.11 -7.84 -3.68
C SER A 126 -22.19 -7.43 -5.14
N GLU A 127 -22.76 -6.26 -5.42
CA GLU A 127 -22.78 -5.71 -6.79
C GLU A 127 -21.38 -5.43 -7.32
N ARG A 128 -20.50 -4.90 -6.47
CA ARG A 128 -19.15 -4.46 -6.87
C ARG A 128 -18.14 -5.60 -6.87
N LEU A 129 -18.29 -6.56 -5.99
CA LEU A 129 -17.41 -7.71 -5.79
C LEU A 129 -18.23 -9.02 -5.74
N PRO A 130 -18.85 -9.44 -6.85
CA PRO A 130 -19.76 -10.60 -6.88
C PRO A 130 -19.08 -11.95 -6.62
N ILE A 131 -17.75 -11.99 -6.60
CA ILE A 131 -16.96 -13.20 -6.29
C ILE A 131 -16.66 -13.34 -4.80
N LEU A 132 -16.99 -12.32 -3.98
CA LEU A 132 -16.69 -12.34 -2.54
C LEU A 132 -17.72 -13.20 -1.82
N ASP A 133 -17.24 -14.14 -1.01
CA ASP A 133 -18.06 -14.81 -0.01
C ASP A 133 -18.32 -13.82 1.14
N HIS A 134 -19.59 -13.73 1.55
CA HIS A 134 -20.01 -12.78 2.58
C HIS A 134 -20.00 -13.39 3.99
N GLY A 135 -19.78 -14.70 4.11
CA GLY A 135 -19.77 -15.38 5.38
C GLY A 135 -18.68 -14.88 6.33
N VAL A 136 -19.03 -14.69 7.58
CA VAL A 136 -18.08 -14.41 8.66
C VAL A 136 -17.38 -15.70 9.06
N LEU A 137 -16.12 -15.86 8.64
CA LEU A 137 -15.27 -16.98 9.00
C LEU A 137 -14.50 -16.68 10.30
N GLY A 138 -15.06 -17.05 11.42
CA GLY A 138 -14.42 -16.82 12.71
C GLY A 138 -15.29 -17.24 13.91
N PRO A 139 -14.68 -17.36 15.09
CA PRO A 139 -13.26 -17.22 15.39
C PRO A 139 -12.38 -18.28 14.72
N PRO A 140 -11.08 -18.03 14.54
CA PRO A 140 -10.16 -18.99 13.94
C PRO A 140 -10.17 -20.33 14.71
N SER A 141 -10.34 -21.42 14.00
CA SER A 141 -10.33 -22.80 14.53
C SER A 141 -9.29 -23.64 13.78
N ARG A 142 -8.94 -24.80 14.32
CA ARG A 142 -7.97 -25.72 13.69
C ARG A 142 -8.69 -26.69 12.77
N PRO A 143 -8.01 -27.24 11.73
CA PRO A 143 -8.61 -28.26 10.86
C PRO A 143 -9.10 -29.54 11.56
N GLU A 144 -8.58 -29.81 12.77
CA GLU A 144 -8.99 -30.93 13.61
C GLU A 144 -10.31 -30.67 14.35
N ASP A 145 -10.75 -29.42 14.44
CA ASP A 145 -11.99 -29.03 15.12
C ASP A 145 -13.17 -29.10 14.13
N GLU A 146 -14.30 -29.65 14.55
CA GLU A 146 -15.52 -29.73 13.72
C GLU A 146 -15.97 -28.31 13.25
N SER A 147 -15.79 -27.31 14.09
CA SER A 147 -16.11 -25.90 13.78
C SER A 147 -15.34 -25.33 12.61
N PHE A 148 -14.17 -25.89 12.25
CA PHE A 148 -13.40 -25.46 11.08
C PHE A 148 -14.14 -25.72 9.76
N TRP A 149 -14.92 -26.79 9.71
CA TRP A 149 -15.66 -27.24 8.53
C TRP A 149 -17.12 -26.80 8.52
N ALA A 150 -17.54 -26.07 9.55
CA ALA A 150 -18.92 -25.59 9.65
C ALA A 150 -19.11 -24.37 8.74
N ASP A 151 -20.27 -24.27 8.11
CA ASP A 151 -20.69 -23.10 7.36
C ASP A 151 -20.82 -21.88 8.29
N SER A 152 -20.54 -20.68 7.75
CA SER A 152 -20.80 -19.44 8.46
C SER A 152 -22.29 -19.25 8.71
N THR A 153 -22.65 -18.78 9.89
CA THR A 153 -24.03 -18.45 10.25
C THR A 153 -24.35 -16.96 10.12
N ASP A 154 -23.34 -16.13 9.99
CA ASP A 154 -23.47 -14.68 9.93
C ASP A 154 -22.79 -14.12 8.69
N ASP A 155 -23.32 -13.01 8.18
CA ASP A 155 -22.73 -12.25 7.08
C ASP A 155 -21.96 -11.02 7.58
N ILE A 156 -20.97 -10.56 6.80
CA ILE A 156 -20.30 -9.29 7.02
C ILE A 156 -21.28 -8.13 6.79
N GLU A 157 -21.04 -6.98 7.44
CA GLU A 157 -21.93 -5.81 7.35
C GLU A 157 -21.77 -4.99 6.06
N GLY A 158 -20.76 -5.29 5.24
CA GLY A 158 -20.40 -4.51 4.05
C GLY A 158 -18.95 -4.05 4.08
N ALA A 159 -18.65 -2.86 3.54
CA ALA A 159 -17.30 -2.34 3.49
C ALA A 159 -17.23 -0.81 3.69
N LEU A 160 -16.06 -0.34 4.13
CA LEU A 160 -15.63 1.05 4.02
C LEU A 160 -14.74 1.15 2.78
N PHE A 161 -15.19 1.87 1.77
CA PHE A 161 -14.49 1.99 0.49
C PHE A 161 -13.77 3.34 0.38
N THR A 162 -12.50 3.32 -0.03
CA THR A 162 -11.71 4.52 -0.30
C THR A 162 -11.34 4.56 -1.78
N PRO A 163 -11.98 5.43 -2.60
CA PRO A 163 -11.86 5.40 -4.07
C PRO A 163 -10.48 5.83 -4.59
N GLU A 164 -9.75 6.64 -3.84
CA GLU A 164 -8.44 7.16 -4.25
C GLU A 164 -7.28 6.20 -3.96
N SER A 165 -7.52 5.14 -3.23
CA SER A 165 -6.54 4.09 -2.99
C SER A 165 -6.42 3.13 -4.19
N GLY A 166 -5.44 2.22 -4.14
CA GLY A 166 -5.20 1.30 -5.25
C GLY A 166 -3.99 0.42 -5.02
N TYR A 167 -3.22 0.17 -6.06
CA TYR A 167 -1.99 -0.60 -5.96
C TYR A 167 -0.94 -0.18 -6.99
N VAL A 168 0.31 -0.47 -6.68
CA VAL A 168 1.46 -0.28 -7.57
C VAL A 168 1.65 -1.53 -8.42
N SER A 169 1.82 -1.37 -9.74
CA SER A 169 1.88 -2.49 -10.70
C SER A 169 3.03 -3.48 -10.44
N ASP A 170 4.18 -2.97 -9.99
CA ASP A 170 5.36 -3.78 -9.64
C ASP A 170 6.12 -3.16 -8.46
N PRO A 171 6.01 -3.77 -7.26
CA PRO A 171 6.67 -3.23 -6.08
C PRO A 171 8.20 -3.29 -6.13
N GLN A 172 8.78 -4.28 -6.81
CA GLN A 172 10.23 -4.38 -6.98
C GLN A 172 10.75 -3.29 -7.91
N LEU A 173 10.08 -3.09 -9.05
CA LEU A 173 10.44 -2.05 -10.02
C LEU A 173 10.35 -0.66 -9.37
N SER A 174 9.44 -0.42 -8.42
CA SER A 174 9.38 0.86 -7.71
C SER A 174 10.67 1.19 -6.97
N SER A 175 11.30 0.20 -6.32
CA SER A 175 12.60 0.38 -5.67
C SER A 175 13.73 0.61 -6.66
N HIS A 176 13.68 -0.07 -7.81
CA HIS A 176 14.65 0.11 -8.89
C HIS A 176 14.54 1.50 -9.51
N ASN A 177 13.32 1.97 -9.80
CA ASN A 177 13.10 3.31 -10.31
C ASN A 177 13.65 4.39 -9.35
N LEU A 178 13.40 4.26 -8.03
CA LEU A 178 13.98 5.16 -7.02
C LEU A 178 15.50 5.12 -6.98
N GLN A 179 16.09 3.93 -7.14
CA GLN A 179 17.54 3.79 -7.23
C GLN A 179 18.09 4.53 -8.45
N ARG A 180 17.50 4.34 -9.64
CA ARG A 180 17.91 5.03 -10.86
C ARG A 180 17.78 6.55 -10.74
N ALA A 181 16.68 7.01 -10.15
CA ALA A 181 16.48 8.44 -9.88
C ALA A 181 17.55 9.01 -8.93
N ALA A 182 17.92 8.26 -7.88
CA ALA A 182 18.99 8.67 -6.98
C ALA A 182 20.38 8.68 -7.65
N GLU A 183 20.64 7.77 -8.58
CA GLU A 183 21.90 7.72 -9.36
C GLU A 183 22.00 8.86 -10.38
N ALA A 184 20.87 9.39 -10.85
CA ALA A 184 20.80 10.50 -11.81
C ALA A 184 21.00 11.88 -11.17
N CYS A 185 20.90 12.01 -9.84
CA CYS A 185 21.15 13.25 -9.08
C CYS A 185 22.64 13.50 -8.86
#